data_220fceff02387fd87abc8bfe52aa9d63
#
_entry.id   220fceff02387fd87abc8bfe52aa9d63
#
_cell.length_a   1.000
_cell.length_b   1.000
_cell.length_c   1.000
_cell.angle_alpha   90.00
_cell.angle_beta   90.00
_cell.angle_gamma   90.00
#
_symmetry.space_group_name_H-M   'P 1'
#
loop_
_entity.id
_entity.type
_entity.pdbx_description
1 polymer ?
#
loop_
_entity_poly.entity_id
_entity_poly.type
_entity_poly.pdbx_seq_one_letter_code
_entity_poly.pdbx_strand_id
1 'polypeptide(L)'
;LKIGFAFLLVFLKSKNQINKSELDKFEKVFDEIVLKAVSANAEIIELENPTTKFCEKLKSLLDSGRCYVETKGLDSPPRQRNCIGLQDDEHYYLFADTTHSEVRKLCAEQGEHFSISKNELLRQLRKEGLLLSRTSRNTVSVRDNSNTVVNVAMLNKLKMEERLSGDLYRPTVEVG
;
A
#
# COMPACT_ATOMS: atom_id res chain seq x y z
N LEU A 1 8.90 17.85 -19.19
CA LEU A 1 10.34 18.03 -18.96
C LEU A 1 11.18 17.62 -20.18
N LYS A 2 11.04 16.40 -20.74
CA LYS A 2 11.78 15.94 -21.94
C LYS A 2 11.61 16.88 -23.14
N ILE A 3 10.42 17.35 -23.43
CA ILE A 3 10.14 18.25 -24.56
C ILE A 3 10.89 19.56 -24.41
N GLY A 4 10.84 20.20 -23.23
CA GLY A 4 11.55 21.45 -22.97
C GLY A 4 13.07 21.31 -23.09
N PHE A 5 13.63 20.19 -22.59
CA PHE A 5 15.05 19.91 -22.71
C PHE A 5 15.48 19.66 -24.16
N ALA A 6 14.68 18.90 -24.94
CA ALA A 6 14.94 18.71 -26.37
C ALA A 6 14.95 20.02 -27.15
N PHE A 7 14.01 20.92 -26.87
CA PHE A 7 14.02 22.26 -27.48
C PHE A 7 15.28 23.07 -27.14
N LEU A 8 15.72 23.01 -25.87
CA LEU A 8 16.96 23.67 -25.44
C LEU A 8 18.17 23.13 -26.21
N LEU A 9 18.29 21.80 -26.34
CA LEU A 9 19.40 21.16 -27.06
C LEU A 9 19.39 21.53 -28.56
N VAL A 10 18.22 21.54 -29.20
CA VAL A 10 18.05 21.96 -30.60
C VAL A 10 18.47 23.44 -30.78
N PHE A 11 18.06 24.30 -29.84
CA PHE A 11 18.44 25.71 -29.85
C PHE A 11 19.96 25.89 -29.73
N LEU A 12 20.60 25.25 -28.75
CA LEU A 12 22.04 25.32 -28.52
C LEU A 12 22.82 24.81 -29.75
N LYS A 13 22.34 23.73 -30.37
CA LYS A 13 22.92 23.20 -31.59
C LYS A 13 22.77 24.20 -32.78
N SER A 14 21.61 24.84 -32.92
CA SER A 14 21.36 25.83 -33.97
C SER A 14 22.26 27.09 -33.85
N LYS A 15 22.72 27.39 -32.64
CA LYS A 15 23.67 28.47 -32.32
C LYS A 15 25.14 28.04 -32.35
N ASN A 16 25.44 26.80 -32.78
CA ASN A 16 26.78 26.20 -32.75
C ASN A 16 27.46 26.23 -31.36
N GLN A 17 26.66 26.21 -30.30
CA GLN A 17 27.14 26.22 -28.91
C GLN A 17 27.50 24.82 -28.42
N ILE A 18 26.97 23.77 -29.06
CA ILE A 18 27.25 22.34 -28.75
C ILE A 18 27.47 21.57 -30.05
N ASN A 19 28.39 20.63 -30.01
CA ASN A 19 28.62 19.68 -31.10
C ASN A 19 27.76 18.40 -30.93
N LYS A 20 27.79 17.52 -31.93
CA LYS A 20 26.99 16.27 -31.90
C LYS A 20 27.35 15.34 -30.72
N SER A 21 28.65 15.23 -30.39
CA SER A 21 29.13 14.37 -29.32
C SER A 21 28.67 14.90 -27.94
N GLU A 22 28.66 16.20 -27.78
CA GLU A 22 28.15 16.86 -26.57
C GLU A 22 26.64 16.70 -26.41
N LEU A 23 25.90 16.81 -27.53
CA LEU A 23 24.47 16.59 -27.56
C LEU A 23 24.13 15.17 -27.09
N ASP A 24 24.79 14.14 -27.62
CA ASP A 24 24.59 12.73 -27.25
C ASP A 24 24.91 12.49 -25.76
N LYS A 25 25.93 13.17 -25.22
CA LYS A 25 26.26 13.13 -23.79
C LYS A 25 25.19 13.77 -22.93
N PHE A 26 24.71 14.94 -23.31
CA PHE A 26 23.65 15.63 -22.56
C PHE A 26 22.35 14.85 -22.54
N GLU A 27 21.97 14.23 -23.65
CA GLU A 27 20.80 13.36 -23.70
C GLU A 27 20.90 12.18 -22.75
N LYS A 28 22.04 11.46 -22.74
CA LYS A 28 22.28 10.34 -21.83
C LYS A 28 22.22 10.75 -20.35
N VAL A 29 22.92 11.81 -19.99
CA VAL A 29 22.94 12.34 -18.61
C VAL A 29 21.53 12.78 -18.18
N PHE A 30 20.80 13.41 -19.07
CA PHE A 30 19.42 13.82 -18.78
C PHE A 30 18.50 12.63 -18.56
N ASP A 31 18.58 11.60 -19.43
CA ASP A 31 17.78 10.38 -19.27
C ASP A 31 18.10 9.64 -17.94
N GLU A 32 19.39 9.58 -17.55
CA GLU A 32 19.80 9.02 -16.26
C GLU A 32 19.23 9.83 -15.08
N ILE A 33 19.30 11.15 -15.13
CA ILE A 33 18.77 12.03 -14.07
C ILE A 33 17.24 11.88 -13.98
N VAL A 34 16.54 11.87 -15.11
CA VAL A 34 15.09 11.70 -15.15
C VAL A 34 14.70 10.34 -14.59
N LEU A 35 15.41 9.27 -14.97
CA LEU A 35 15.15 7.93 -14.47
C LEU A 35 15.32 7.85 -12.94
N LYS A 36 16.42 8.41 -12.41
CA LYS A 36 16.67 8.48 -10.97
C LYS A 36 15.59 9.29 -10.23
N ALA A 37 15.20 10.43 -10.78
CA ALA A 37 14.16 11.26 -10.19
C ALA A 37 12.78 10.57 -10.18
N VAL A 38 12.44 9.85 -11.25
CA VAL A 38 11.19 9.09 -11.34
C VAL A 38 11.20 7.93 -10.36
N SER A 39 12.32 7.19 -10.23
CA SER A 39 12.45 6.10 -9.25
C SER A 39 12.30 6.61 -7.82
N ALA A 40 13.02 7.67 -7.46
CA ALA A 40 12.94 8.27 -6.12
C ALA A 40 11.52 8.76 -5.79
N ASN A 41 10.84 9.41 -6.75
CA ASN A 41 9.45 9.83 -6.56
C ASN A 41 8.49 8.64 -6.46
N ALA A 42 8.71 7.55 -7.19
CA ALA A 42 7.89 6.35 -7.10
C ALA A 42 8.00 5.71 -5.71
N GLU A 43 9.19 5.65 -5.12
CA GLU A 43 9.40 5.17 -3.75
C GLU A 43 8.68 6.06 -2.72
N ILE A 44 8.76 7.38 -2.86
CA ILE A 44 8.07 8.32 -1.96
C ILE A 44 6.54 8.15 -2.06
N ILE A 45 6.01 8.05 -3.29
CA ILE A 45 4.57 7.86 -3.52
C ILE A 45 4.09 6.53 -2.92
N GLU A 46 4.90 5.48 -3.00
CA GLU A 46 4.56 4.18 -2.44
C GLU A 46 4.57 4.19 -0.91
N LEU A 47 5.56 4.87 -0.28
CA LEU A 47 5.62 5.07 1.17
C LEU A 47 4.46 5.92 1.70
N GLU A 48 3.94 6.85 0.88
CA GLU A 48 2.77 7.66 1.23
C GLU A 48 1.43 6.97 0.88
N ASN A 49 1.48 5.81 0.22
CA ASN A 49 0.27 5.09 -0.16
C ASN A 49 -0.50 4.65 1.10
N PRO A 50 -1.78 5.08 1.26
CA PRO A 50 -2.55 4.77 2.44
C PRO A 50 -2.76 3.27 2.69
N THR A 51 -2.77 2.45 1.65
CA THR A 51 -2.92 1.00 1.77
C THR A 51 -1.65 0.33 2.27
N THR A 52 -0.48 0.74 1.79
CA THR A 52 0.83 0.31 2.30
C THR A 52 0.98 0.70 3.77
N LYS A 53 0.74 1.97 4.08
CA LYS A 53 0.76 2.49 5.45
C LYS A 53 -0.19 1.73 6.38
N PHE A 54 -1.40 1.42 5.91
CA PHE A 54 -2.35 0.61 6.66
C PHE A 54 -1.80 -0.78 6.97
N CYS A 55 -1.23 -1.48 5.97
CA CYS A 55 -0.66 -2.81 6.14
C CYS A 55 0.51 -2.80 7.13
N GLU A 56 1.42 -1.83 7.05
CA GLU A 56 2.54 -1.64 7.98
C GLU A 56 2.06 -1.44 9.42
N LYS A 57 1.11 -0.52 9.62
CA LYS A 57 0.57 -0.23 10.95
C LYS A 57 -0.24 -1.39 11.52
N LEU A 58 -1.01 -2.09 10.68
CA LEU A 58 -1.72 -3.31 11.07
C LEU A 58 -0.73 -4.38 11.54
N LYS A 59 0.32 -4.63 10.76
CA LYS A 59 1.38 -5.57 11.15
C LYS A 59 2.03 -5.17 12.47
N SER A 60 2.38 -3.90 12.63
CA SER A 60 2.96 -3.37 13.88
C SER A 60 2.04 -3.54 15.09
N LEU A 61 0.72 -3.35 14.94
CA LEU A 61 -0.26 -3.56 15.99
C LEU A 61 -0.33 -5.04 16.43
N LEU A 62 -0.24 -5.96 15.47
CA LEU A 62 -0.28 -7.39 15.72
C LEU A 62 1.04 -7.89 16.32
N ASP A 63 2.19 -7.53 15.74
CA ASP A 63 3.52 -7.96 16.17
C ASP A 63 3.86 -7.44 17.59
N SER A 64 3.40 -6.24 17.94
CA SER A 64 3.58 -5.65 19.26
C SER A 64 2.63 -6.21 20.35
N GLY A 65 1.64 -7.02 19.95
CA GLY A 65 0.60 -7.52 20.86
C GLY A 65 -0.38 -6.45 21.36
N ARG A 66 -0.34 -5.23 20.81
CA ARG A 66 -1.32 -4.16 21.16
C ARG A 66 -2.73 -4.54 20.75
N CYS A 67 -2.84 -5.18 19.58
CA CYS A 67 -4.05 -5.78 19.07
C CYS A 67 -3.81 -7.25 18.75
N TYR A 68 -4.87 -8.03 18.71
CA TYR A 68 -4.80 -9.41 18.29
C TYR A 68 -6.00 -9.79 17.43
N VAL A 69 -5.87 -10.90 16.73
CA VAL A 69 -6.94 -11.57 15.99
C VAL A 69 -7.12 -12.98 16.53
N GLU A 70 -8.36 -13.41 16.67
CA GLU A 70 -8.68 -14.76 17.13
C GLU A 70 -8.56 -15.75 15.97
N THR A 71 -8.10 -16.96 16.23
CA THR A 71 -8.15 -18.03 15.23
C THR A 71 -9.60 -18.52 15.07
N LYS A 72 -10.09 -18.51 13.86
CA LYS A 72 -11.45 -18.90 13.53
C LYS A 72 -11.67 -20.38 13.82
N GLY A 73 -12.78 -20.69 14.48
CA GLY A 73 -13.17 -22.08 14.81
C GLY A 73 -12.52 -22.64 16.06
N LEU A 74 -11.72 -21.87 16.79
CA LEU A 74 -11.23 -22.26 18.12
C LEU A 74 -12.11 -21.66 19.21
N ASP A 75 -12.36 -22.44 20.27
CA ASP A 75 -12.99 -21.93 21.48
C ASP A 75 -12.09 -20.85 22.08
N SER A 76 -12.55 -19.62 22.06
CA SER A 76 -11.81 -18.47 22.56
C SER A 76 -12.47 -17.94 23.84
N PRO A 77 -11.69 -17.43 24.78
CA PRO A 77 -12.24 -16.70 25.91
C PRO A 77 -13.06 -15.51 25.44
N PRO A 78 -13.91 -14.90 26.30
CA PRO A 78 -14.67 -13.74 25.92
C PRO A 78 -13.79 -12.66 25.27
N ARG A 79 -14.26 -12.14 24.11
CA ARG A 79 -13.51 -11.17 23.31
C ARG A 79 -13.07 -9.97 24.15
N GLN A 80 -11.76 -9.71 24.15
CA GLN A 80 -11.19 -8.54 24.81
C GLN A 80 -11.26 -7.29 23.92
N ARG A 81 -11.12 -6.10 24.53
CA ARG A 81 -11.25 -4.81 23.81
C ARG A 81 -10.26 -4.59 22.66
N ASN A 82 -9.09 -5.24 22.73
CA ASN A 82 -8.05 -5.13 21.71
C ASN A 82 -8.12 -6.21 20.61
N CYS A 83 -9.19 -7.03 20.59
CA CYS A 83 -9.47 -7.92 19.48
C CYS A 83 -9.95 -7.13 18.27
N ILE A 84 -9.20 -7.18 17.16
CA ILE A 84 -9.52 -6.46 15.93
C ILE A 84 -10.08 -7.34 14.82
N GLY A 85 -10.25 -8.63 15.06
CA GLY A 85 -10.82 -9.54 14.07
C GLY A 85 -10.56 -11.01 14.36
N LEU A 86 -10.73 -11.80 13.30
CA LEU A 86 -10.46 -13.23 13.26
C LEU A 86 -9.42 -13.51 12.18
N GLN A 87 -8.83 -14.70 12.22
CA GLN A 87 -7.92 -15.16 11.15
C GLN A 87 -8.11 -16.66 10.89
N ASP A 88 -7.76 -17.07 9.69
CA ASP A 88 -7.40 -18.43 9.33
C ASP A 88 -6.00 -18.44 8.69
N ASP A 89 -5.61 -19.53 8.03
CA ASP A 89 -4.27 -19.66 7.44
C ASP A 89 -4.01 -18.66 6.32
N GLU A 90 -5.07 -18.29 5.57
CA GLU A 90 -4.94 -17.47 4.36
C GLU A 90 -5.40 -16.02 4.54
N HIS A 91 -6.28 -15.74 5.52
CA HIS A 91 -6.98 -14.47 5.61
C HIS A 91 -7.03 -13.88 7.02
N TYR A 92 -7.04 -12.55 7.06
CA TYR A 92 -7.52 -11.77 8.19
C TYR A 92 -8.98 -11.34 7.94
N TYR A 93 -9.85 -11.52 8.91
CA TYR A 93 -11.25 -11.09 8.94
C TYR A 93 -11.39 -9.93 9.92
N LEU A 94 -11.10 -8.72 9.47
CA LEU A 94 -10.94 -7.55 10.33
C LEU A 94 -12.27 -6.85 10.62
N PHE A 95 -12.49 -6.46 11.86
CA PHE A 95 -13.56 -5.54 12.24
C PHE A 95 -13.19 -4.14 11.76
N ALA A 96 -13.72 -3.73 10.60
CA ALA A 96 -13.23 -2.59 9.85
C ALA A 96 -13.19 -1.28 10.66
N ASP A 97 -14.19 -1.01 11.49
CA ASP A 97 -14.25 0.19 12.35
C ASP A 97 -13.18 0.16 13.43
N THR A 98 -13.07 -0.95 14.13
CA THR A 98 -12.10 -1.14 15.21
C THR A 98 -10.68 -1.05 14.66
N THR A 99 -10.39 -1.81 13.61
CA THR A 99 -9.05 -1.84 12.99
C THR A 99 -8.65 -0.46 12.48
N HIS A 100 -9.52 0.23 11.76
CA HIS A 100 -9.24 1.58 11.26
C HIS A 100 -8.98 2.57 12.40
N SER A 101 -9.74 2.46 13.49
CA SER A 101 -9.55 3.31 14.67
C SER A 101 -8.20 3.06 15.34
N GLU A 102 -7.81 1.79 15.52
CA GLU A 102 -6.52 1.44 16.16
C GLU A 102 -5.32 1.85 15.29
N VAL A 103 -5.41 1.68 13.96
CA VAL A 103 -4.38 2.20 13.04
C VAL A 103 -4.25 3.72 13.14
N ARG A 104 -5.36 4.45 13.17
CA ARG A 104 -5.33 5.92 13.35
C ARG A 104 -4.69 6.35 14.66
N LYS A 105 -5.00 5.65 15.77
CA LYS A 105 -4.41 5.91 17.08
C LYS A 105 -2.90 5.70 17.04
N LEU A 106 -2.45 4.57 16.47
CA LEU A 106 -1.02 4.28 16.34
C LEU A 106 -0.29 5.34 15.52
N CYS A 107 -0.87 5.76 14.38
CA CYS A 107 -0.30 6.84 13.57
C CYS A 107 -0.19 8.15 14.37
N ALA A 108 -1.25 8.55 15.07
CA ALA A 108 -1.24 9.77 15.89
C ALA A 108 -0.20 9.73 17.01
N GLU A 109 -0.02 8.60 17.68
CA GLU A 109 1.01 8.40 18.69
C GLU A 109 2.43 8.50 18.13
N GLN A 110 2.61 8.14 16.86
CA GLN A 110 3.89 8.25 16.15
C GLN A 110 4.11 9.62 15.49
N GLY A 111 3.19 10.57 15.70
CA GLY A 111 3.25 11.89 15.06
C GLY A 111 2.90 11.86 13.57
N GLU A 112 2.33 10.78 13.09
CA GLU A 112 1.95 10.60 11.70
C GLU A 112 0.46 10.89 11.47
N HIS A 113 0.13 11.32 10.25
CA HIS A 113 -1.26 11.55 9.87
C HIS A 113 -1.81 10.39 9.03
N PHE A 114 -3.00 9.89 9.41
CA PHE A 114 -3.76 8.90 8.65
C PHE A 114 -5.14 9.44 8.36
N SER A 115 -5.27 10.21 7.25
CA SER A 115 -6.46 11.01 6.93
C SER A 115 -7.52 10.27 6.14
N ILE A 116 -7.19 9.10 5.56
CA ILE A 116 -8.12 8.35 4.72
C ILE A 116 -9.31 7.85 5.54
N SER A 117 -10.53 7.99 5.00
CA SER A 117 -11.71 7.43 5.63
C SER A 117 -11.74 5.89 5.52
N LYS A 118 -12.40 5.22 6.46
CA LYS A 118 -12.57 3.76 6.45
C LYS A 118 -13.10 3.26 5.10
N ASN A 119 -14.15 3.86 4.58
CA ASN A 119 -14.78 3.41 3.34
C ASN A 119 -13.86 3.58 2.13
N GLU A 120 -13.13 4.67 2.07
CA GLU A 120 -12.16 4.91 1.01
C GLU A 120 -10.98 3.96 1.11
N LEU A 121 -10.45 3.71 2.32
CA LEU A 121 -9.41 2.72 2.55
C LEU A 121 -9.83 1.31 2.05
N LEU A 122 -11.02 0.86 2.45
CA LEU A 122 -11.53 -0.45 2.01
C LEU A 122 -11.72 -0.51 0.50
N ARG A 123 -12.13 0.59 -0.13
CA ARG A 123 -12.25 0.69 -1.58
C ARG A 123 -10.89 0.57 -2.28
N GLN A 124 -9.86 1.22 -1.75
CA GLN A 124 -8.50 1.15 -2.28
C GLN A 124 -7.87 -0.23 -2.09
N LEU A 125 -7.97 -0.81 -0.88
CA LEU A 125 -7.52 -2.19 -0.61
C LEU A 125 -8.16 -3.20 -1.57
N ARG A 126 -9.44 -3.01 -1.89
CA ARG A 126 -10.14 -3.85 -2.88
C ARG A 126 -9.63 -3.63 -4.30
N LYS A 127 -9.43 -2.38 -4.72
CA LYS A 127 -8.89 -2.02 -6.04
C LYS A 127 -7.50 -2.64 -6.27
N GLU A 128 -6.70 -2.69 -5.21
CA GLU A 128 -5.34 -3.27 -5.23
C GLU A 128 -5.36 -4.80 -5.02
N GLY A 129 -6.52 -5.41 -4.85
CA GLY A 129 -6.68 -6.85 -4.72
C GLY A 129 -6.24 -7.43 -3.36
N LEU A 130 -5.94 -6.57 -2.38
CA LEU A 130 -5.64 -6.96 -1.00
C LEU A 130 -6.88 -7.40 -0.25
N LEU A 131 -8.03 -6.73 -0.51
CA LEU A 131 -9.31 -7.05 0.09
C LEU A 131 -10.09 -8.00 -0.83
N LEU A 132 -10.50 -9.13 -0.28
CA LEU A 132 -11.35 -10.08 -0.97
C LEU A 132 -12.82 -9.75 -0.72
N SER A 133 -13.59 -9.67 -1.78
CA SER A 133 -15.03 -9.42 -1.72
C SER A 133 -15.75 -10.27 -2.75
N ARG A 134 -16.78 -10.97 -2.29
CA ARG A 134 -17.65 -11.80 -3.16
C ARG A 134 -18.77 -11.00 -3.80
N THR A 135 -18.97 -9.74 -3.39
CA THR A 135 -20.07 -8.87 -3.85
C THR A 135 -19.56 -7.47 -4.11
N SER A 136 -20.44 -6.53 -4.47
CA SER A 136 -20.12 -5.10 -4.57
C SER A 136 -19.74 -4.44 -3.24
N ARG A 137 -19.99 -5.13 -2.11
CA ARG A 137 -19.68 -4.61 -0.76
C ARG A 137 -18.21 -4.88 -0.40
N ASN A 138 -17.62 -3.97 0.38
CA ASN A 138 -16.25 -4.10 0.87
C ASN A 138 -16.12 -4.97 2.13
N THR A 139 -17.22 -5.55 2.59
CA THR A 139 -17.26 -6.43 3.75
C THR A 139 -18.01 -7.72 3.43
N VAL A 140 -17.66 -8.79 4.13
CA VAL A 140 -18.32 -10.08 4.07
C VAL A 140 -18.91 -10.42 5.44
N SER A 141 -20.04 -11.13 5.48
CA SER A 141 -20.63 -11.62 6.72
C SER A 141 -20.02 -12.97 7.06
N VAL A 142 -19.45 -13.10 8.24
CA VAL A 142 -18.91 -14.37 8.76
C VAL A 142 -19.49 -14.63 10.15
N ARG A 143 -19.47 -15.89 10.58
CA ARG A 143 -19.76 -16.24 11.97
C ARG A 143 -18.45 -16.18 12.77
N ASP A 144 -18.49 -15.48 13.89
CA ASP A 144 -17.37 -15.47 14.85
C ASP A 144 -17.37 -16.74 15.73
N ASN A 145 -16.38 -16.84 16.61
CA ASN A 145 -16.25 -18.00 17.51
C ASN A 145 -17.40 -18.11 18.53
N SER A 146 -18.18 -17.03 18.73
CA SER A 146 -19.43 -17.05 19.52
C SER A 146 -20.66 -17.37 18.69
N ASN A 147 -20.49 -17.83 17.45
CA ASN A 147 -21.55 -18.11 16.47
C ASN A 147 -22.41 -16.90 16.08
N THR A 148 -21.92 -15.67 16.39
CA THR A 148 -22.57 -14.41 16.03
C THR A 148 -22.19 -13.99 14.62
N VAL A 149 -23.14 -13.50 13.83
CA VAL A 149 -22.86 -12.97 12.49
C VAL A 149 -22.25 -11.58 12.61
N VAL A 150 -21.04 -11.42 12.08
CA VAL A 150 -20.31 -10.16 12.06
C VAL A 150 -19.90 -9.79 10.62
N ASN A 151 -19.90 -8.48 10.33
CA ASN A 151 -19.41 -7.98 9.05
C ASN A 151 -17.94 -7.60 9.17
N VAL A 152 -17.10 -8.20 8.33
CA VAL A 152 -15.65 -8.06 8.37
C VAL A 152 -15.06 -7.69 7.02
N ALA A 153 -13.94 -7.01 7.03
CA ALA A 153 -13.08 -6.82 5.88
C ALA A 153 -12.16 -8.04 5.76
N MET A 154 -12.24 -8.78 4.65
CA MET A 154 -11.46 -10.01 4.44
C MET A 154 -10.18 -9.67 3.67
N LEU A 155 -9.03 -9.69 4.36
CA LEU A 155 -7.73 -9.36 3.82
C LEU A 155 -6.92 -10.62 3.51
N ASN A 156 -6.28 -10.68 2.35
CA ASN A 156 -5.37 -11.76 1.99
C ASN A 156 -4.00 -11.56 2.65
N LYS A 157 -3.56 -12.53 3.47
CA LYS A 157 -2.29 -12.46 4.21
C LYS A 157 -1.08 -12.42 3.29
N LEU A 158 -1.04 -13.32 2.31
CA LEU A 158 0.08 -13.41 1.37
C LEU A 158 0.28 -12.10 0.60
N LYS A 159 -0.80 -11.54 0.04
CA LYS A 159 -0.73 -10.26 -0.67
C LYS A 159 -0.34 -9.09 0.22
N MET A 160 -0.73 -9.12 1.51
CA MET A 160 -0.29 -8.13 2.48
C MET A 160 1.22 -8.23 2.72
N GLU A 161 1.76 -9.44 2.85
CA GLU A 161 3.20 -9.68 3.03
C GLU A 161 4.00 -9.30 1.77
N GLU A 162 3.53 -9.68 0.58
CA GLU A 162 4.11 -9.26 -0.70
C GLU A 162 4.16 -7.72 -0.82
N ARG A 163 3.10 -7.04 -0.37
CA ARG A 163 3.05 -5.58 -0.34
C ARG A 163 4.11 -4.97 0.58
N LEU A 164 4.32 -5.57 1.74
CA LEU A 164 5.29 -5.10 2.73
C LEU A 164 6.74 -5.43 2.36
N SER A 165 6.97 -6.51 1.60
CA SER A 165 8.31 -6.88 1.10
C SER A 165 8.76 -6.04 -0.11
N GLY A 166 7.86 -5.26 -0.69
CA GLY A 166 8.16 -4.49 -1.90
C GLY A 166 8.16 -5.32 -3.19
N ASP A 167 7.83 -6.61 -3.13
CA ASP A 167 7.87 -7.52 -4.29
C ASP A 167 6.75 -7.26 -5.32
N LEU A 168 5.71 -6.50 -4.94
CA LEU A 168 4.59 -6.17 -5.83
C LEU A 168 4.92 -5.12 -6.90
N TYR A 169 6.06 -4.45 -6.83
CA TYR A 169 6.46 -3.42 -7.80
C TYR A 169 7.78 -3.76 -8.51
N ARG A 170 7.84 -4.93 -9.15
CA ARG A 170 8.72 -5.09 -10.31
C ARG A 170 7.85 -4.89 -11.56
N PRO A 171 7.91 -3.73 -12.24
CA PRO A 171 7.36 -3.65 -13.59
C PRO A 171 8.11 -4.70 -14.41
N THR A 172 7.40 -5.69 -14.92
CA THR A 172 7.90 -6.54 -16.01
C THR A 172 8.17 -5.61 -17.18
N VAL A 173 9.41 -5.15 -17.29
CA VAL A 173 9.88 -4.53 -18.53
C VAL A 173 10.00 -5.70 -19.51
N GLU A 174 8.92 -5.93 -20.26
CA GLU A 174 9.03 -6.72 -21.48
C GLU A 174 9.95 -5.95 -22.41
N VAL A 175 11.22 -6.43 -22.47
CA VAL A 175 12.16 -6.03 -23.50
C VAL A 175 11.72 -6.76 -24.76
N GLY A 176 10.94 -6.07 -25.60
CA GLY A 176 10.64 -6.44 -26.97
C GLY A 176 11.67 -5.84 -27.92
#